data_20076c64428e45e3a4883d5f0e776e4e
#
_entry.id   20076c64428e45e3a4883d5f0e776e4e
#
_cell.length_a   1.000
_cell.length_b   1.000
_cell.length_c   1.000
_cell.angle_alpha   90.00
_cell.angle_beta   90.00
_cell.angle_gamma   90.00
#
_symmetry.space_group_name_H-M   'P 1'
#
loop_
_entity.id
_entity.type
_entity.pdbx_description
1 polymer ?
#
loop_
_entity_poly.entity_id
_entity_poly.type
_entity_poly.pdbx_seq_one_letter_code
_entity_poly.pdbx_strand_id
1 'polypeptide(L)'
;MNILKSAGLLGIILIGSVLLCVSGKAQEVSTSVQDPPVQETTQDAKAPIGQNENSGEHQNWAIHFDAVEVFQGQPGFHAPYSGTNSLYPGDNFRQTSDADLFFEVHIWPGGEIYLNPEYYQGFGLAGTHGLAAFPNAEAYKVGKYRGDVYIPRLFLRQTWGLGGEQEQLDASQLQLAEKVDVSRLTLQVGKFSVTDVFDNNAYAHDPRGDFLNWAAVDALAFDYAADSLGFEYGLWLELNQQNWAARYGIFTVPRVSNGLATDGHYLKAWQQVAEIEGRYSLFGHPGKVRLLGYLESANMGSYRAALDNSNPNVDIAGTRRYRLTYGVVLNGEQEITKDLGAFLRLAFRDPNYEAWQYADVSKSFEIGLSLKGTAWNRPKDTIGLAEMLDALGHAQREYFNAGGLGILIGDGKLPHYGLENVVEAYYNLEVIKYVNLTLDYQFAVNPAYNQDRGPINVFAARMRVSF
;
A
#
# COMPACT_ATOMS: atom_id res chain seq x y z
N MET A 1 -14.03 -27.96 10.26
CA MET A 1 -14.86 -26.85 10.78
C MET A 1 -14.37 -26.27 12.12
N ASN A 2 -13.34 -26.80 12.76
CA ASN A 2 -12.83 -26.31 14.05
C ASN A 2 -11.45 -25.62 13.99
N ILE A 3 -10.78 -25.61 12.86
CA ILE A 3 -9.44 -24.99 12.70
C ILE A 3 -9.54 -23.51 12.31
N LEU A 4 -10.61 -23.10 11.64
CA LEU A 4 -10.86 -21.71 11.23
C LEU A 4 -11.16 -20.72 12.38
N LYS A 5 -11.61 -21.24 13.54
CA LYS A 5 -11.82 -20.39 14.73
C LYS A 5 -10.52 -20.11 15.50
N SER A 6 -9.45 -20.86 15.25
CA SER A 6 -8.21 -20.72 16.02
C SER A 6 -7.23 -19.70 15.45
N ALA A 7 -7.19 -19.49 14.14
CA ALA A 7 -6.24 -18.53 13.53
C ALA A 7 -6.66 -17.07 13.73
N GLY A 8 -7.92 -16.73 13.45
CA GLY A 8 -8.44 -15.39 13.74
C GLY A 8 -8.47 -15.06 15.24
N LEU A 9 -8.70 -16.08 16.07
CA LEU A 9 -8.67 -15.90 17.54
C LEU A 9 -7.22 -15.71 18.05
N LEU A 10 -6.22 -16.29 17.39
CA LEU A 10 -4.80 -16.16 17.76
C LEU A 10 -4.30 -14.73 17.43
N GLY A 11 -4.67 -14.17 16.28
CA GLY A 11 -4.34 -12.79 15.92
C GLY A 11 -4.93 -11.77 16.90
N ILE A 12 -6.22 -11.92 17.21
CA ILE A 12 -6.91 -11.06 18.18
C ILE A 12 -6.34 -11.21 19.61
N ILE A 13 -5.94 -12.41 20.01
CA ILE A 13 -5.32 -12.66 21.33
C ILE A 13 -3.92 -12.04 21.39
N LEU A 14 -3.12 -12.10 20.33
CA LEU A 14 -1.79 -11.48 20.28
C LEU A 14 -1.88 -9.96 20.34
N ILE A 15 -2.80 -9.34 19.60
CA ILE A 15 -3.04 -7.89 19.66
C ILE A 15 -3.56 -7.48 21.04
N GLY A 16 -4.48 -8.24 21.64
CA GLY A 16 -4.97 -8.01 22.98
C GLY A 16 -3.90 -8.16 24.06
N SER A 17 -2.97 -9.08 23.91
CA SER A 17 -1.87 -9.31 24.88
C SER A 17 -0.82 -8.20 24.86
N VAL A 18 -0.53 -7.63 23.70
CA VAL A 18 0.38 -6.47 23.58
C VAL A 18 -0.23 -5.23 24.24
N LEU A 19 -1.54 -5.00 24.07
CA LEU A 19 -2.27 -3.90 24.71
C LEU A 19 -2.30 -4.03 26.25
N LEU A 20 -2.42 -5.25 26.79
CA LEU A 20 -2.42 -5.50 28.23
C LEU A 20 -1.04 -5.31 28.90
N CYS A 21 0.05 -5.58 28.18
CA CYS A 21 1.41 -5.33 28.71
C CYS A 21 1.78 -3.84 28.79
N VAL A 22 1.18 -2.99 27.95
CA VAL A 22 1.43 -1.54 27.94
C VAL A 22 0.64 -0.79 29.03
N SER A 23 -0.52 -1.33 29.45
CA SER A 23 -1.38 -0.68 30.46
C SER A 23 -0.91 -0.83 31.92
N GLY A 24 0.16 -1.58 32.18
CA GLY A 24 0.60 -1.96 33.51
C GLY A 24 1.57 -1.00 34.23
N LYS A 25 1.96 0.15 33.66
CA LYS A 25 2.87 1.11 34.31
C LYS A 25 2.49 2.57 34.04
N ALA A 26 1.41 3.00 34.62
CA ALA A 26 1.15 4.42 34.82
C ALA A 26 1.02 4.67 36.32
N GLN A 27 2.07 5.13 36.97
CA GLN A 27 2.05 5.66 38.31
C GLN A 27 2.01 7.18 38.21
N GLU A 28 0.95 7.78 38.77
CA GLU A 28 0.71 9.22 38.81
C GLU A 28 1.85 9.96 39.51
N VAL A 29 2.39 10.98 38.85
CA VAL A 29 3.05 12.10 39.51
C VAL A 29 2.44 13.39 38.98
N SER A 30 1.65 14.04 39.82
CA SER A 30 1.09 15.36 39.60
C SER A 30 2.18 16.42 39.79
N THR A 31 2.51 17.16 38.73
CA THR A 31 3.05 18.52 38.85
C THR A 31 2.60 19.37 37.67
N SER A 32 1.98 20.50 37.98
CA SER A 32 1.53 21.54 37.06
C SER A 32 2.68 22.18 36.31
N VAL A 33 2.71 22.04 34.97
CA VAL A 33 3.56 22.85 34.08
C VAL A 33 2.71 23.27 32.90
N GLN A 34 2.78 24.57 32.56
CA GLN A 34 2.14 25.20 31.43
C GLN A 34 2.54 24.52 30.11
N ASP A 35 1.56 24.29 29.25
CA ASP A 35 1.71 23.68 27.94
C ASP A 35 2.59 24.54 27.02
N PRO A 36 3.68 23.99 26.46
CA PRO A 36 4.29 24.54 25.25
C PRO A 36 3.47 24.12 24.03
N PRO A 37 3.51 24.87 22.92
CA PRO A 37 2.74 24.56 21.71
C PRO A 37 3.08 23.18 21.19
N VAL A 38 2.04 22.46 20.78
CA VAL A 38 2.13 21.11 20.16
C VAL A 38 3.01 21.19 18.91
N GLN A 39 4.23 20.71 19.01
CA GLN A 39 5.03 20.38 17.83
C GLN A 39 4.52 19.05 17.28
N GLU A 40 3.95 19.07 16.08
CA GLU A 40 3.75 17.85 15.30
C GLU A 40 5.11 17.19 15.10
N THR A 41 5.30 16.00 15.69
CA THR A 41 6.42 15.14 15.35
C THR A 41 6.09 14.47 14.01
N THR A 42 6.41 15.17 12.92
CA THR A 42 6.62 14.53 11.62
C THR A 42 7.64 13.42 11.79
N GLN A 43 7.41 12.28 11.13
CA GLN A 43 8.38 11.18 11.02
C GLN A 43 9.74 11.78 10.67
N ASP A 44 10.81 11.32 11.37
CA ASP A 44 12.18 11.72 11.09
C ASP A 44 12.53 11.45 9.61
N ALA A 45 12.25 12.42 8.76
CA ALA A 45 12.66 12.38 7.36
C ALA A 45 14.18 12.41 7.30
N LYS A 46 14.77 11.45 6.63
CA LYS A 46 16.23 11.36 6.46
C LYS A 46 16.70 12.49 5.56
N ALA A 47 17.69 13.26 6.00
CA ALA A 47 18.24 14.36 5.24
C ALA A 47 18.87 13.90 3.90
N PRO A 48 18.64 14.61 2.78
CA PRO A 48 19.19 14.28 1.46
C PRO A 48 20.71 14.48 1.37
N ILE A 49 21.33 13.83 0.37
CA ILE A 49 22.75 14.03 0.04
C ILE A 49 22.93 15.43 -0.57
N GLY A 50 23.90 16.18 -0.07
CA GLY A 50 24.29 17.46 -0.63
C GLY A 50 23.69 18.70 0.03
N GLN A 51 23.09 18.57 1.20
CA GLN A 51 22.65 19.72 1.98
C GLN A 51 23.84 20.53 2.51
N ASN A 52 23.83 21.86 2.27
CA ASN A 52 24.51 22.80 3.12
C ASN A 52 23.81 22.78 4.49
N GLU A 53 24.55 22.54 5.57
CA GLU A 53 24.06 22.42 6.96
C GLU A 53 23.26 23.65 7.50
N ASN A 54 22.98 24.65 6.67
CA ASN A 54 22.30 25.90 7.00
C ASN A 54 20.92 26.10 6.37
N SER A 55 20.28 25.08 5.76
CA SER A 55 19.02 25.27 5.02
C SER A 55 17.79 24.62 5.68
N GLY A 56 17.63 24.76 6.98
CA GLY A 56 16.48 24.20 7.71
C GLY A 56 15.10 24.78 7.36
N GLU A 57 15.01 25.88 6.61
CA GLU A 57 13.71 26.55 6.35
C GLU A 57 13.23 26.48 4.90
N HIS A 58 14.12 26.34 3.91
CA HIS A 58 13.75 26.32 2.48
C HIS A 58 14.81 25.64 1.62
N GLN A 59 14.41 24.68 0.80
CA GLN A 59 15.27 24.01 -0.19
C GLN A 59 14.87 24.41 -1.60
N ASN A 60 15.86 24.76 -2.46
CA ASN A 60 15.63 25.00 -3.87
C ASN A 60 15.69 23.70 -4.72
N TRP A 61 16.39 22.70 -4.25
CA TRP A 61 16.49 21.38 -4.89
C TRP A 61 16.94 20.30 -3.89
N ALA A 62 16.63 19.07 -4.18
CA ALA A 62 17.13 17.91 -3.46
C ALA A 62 17.41 16.74 -4.42
N ILE A 63 18.26 15.83 -3.97
CA ILE A 63 18.46 14.52 -4.60
C ILE A 63 18.37 13.49 -3.49
N HIS A 64 17.47 12.51 -3.63
CA HIS A 64 17.38 11.37 -2.74
C HIS A 64 17.71 10.09 -3.52
N PHE A 65 18.21 9.12 -2.79
CA PHE A 65 18.47 7.76 -3.30
C PHE A 65 17.80 6.75 -2.38
N ASP A 66 17.17 5.73 -2.96
CA ASP A 66 16.61 4.60 -2.24
C ASP A 66 16.90 3.33 -3.02
N ALA A 67 17.45 2.32 -2.37
CA ALA A 67 17.65 1.01 -2.98
C ALA A 67 17.20 -0.08 -2.03
N VAL A 68 16.44 -1.03 -2.55
CA VAL A 68 15.86 -2.12 -1.80
C VAL A 68 16.18 -3.45 -2.45
N GLU A 69 16.58 -4.39 -1.63
CA GLU A 69 16.80 -5.79 -2.00
C GLU A 69 15.93 -6.66 -1.11
N VAL A 70 15.01 -7.45 -1.71
CA VAL A 70 14.15 -8.38 -0.97
C VAL A 70 14.49 -9.81 -1.36
N PHE A 71 14.87 -10.61 -0.37
CA PHE A 71 14.99 -12.06 -0.48
C PHE A 71 13.79 -12.69 0.19
N GLN A 72 12.98 -13.46 -0.55
CA GLN A 72 11.75 -14.05 -0.04
C GLN A 72 11.66 -15.51 -0.39
N GLY A 73 11.20 -16.32 0.57
CA GLY A 73 11.04 -17.76 0.38
C GLY A 73 9.85 -18.34 1.12
N GLN A 74 9.32 -19.42 0.57
CA GLN A 74 8.33 -20.26 1.22
C GLN A 74 8.77 -21.72 1.19
N PRO A 75 8.61 -22.49 2.27
CA PRO A 75 8.71 -23.94 2.25
C PRO A 75 7.50 -24.57 1.55
N GLY A 76 7.65 -25.82 1.18
CA GLY A 76 6.55 -26.59 0.60
C GLY A 76 5.31 -26.65 1.49
N PHE A 77 4.12 -26.62 0.89
CA PHE A 77 2.84 -26.63 1.57
C PHE A 77 1.84 -27.58 0.89
N HIS A 78 0.73 -27.89 1.58
CA HIS A 78 -0.31 -28.76 1.04
C HIS A 78 -1.06 -28.11 -0.12
N ALA A 79 -1.08 -28.76 -1.29
CA ALA A 79 -1.83 -28.34 -2.46
C ALA A 79 -2.17 -29.55 -3.34
N PRO A 80 -3.40 -30.08 -3.28
CA PRO A 80 -3.79 -31.29 -4.01
C PRO A 80 -3.92 -31.06 -5.53
N TYR A 81 -3.98 -29.81 -5.96
CA TYR A 81 -4.01 -29.38 -7.37
C TYR A 81 -3.45 -27.98 -7.51
N SER A 82 -3.15 -27.59 -8.75
CA SER A 82 -2.67 -26.26 -9.13
C SER A 82 -3.22 -25.87 -10.50
N GLY A 83 -3.54 -24.60 -10.66
CA GLY A 83 -3.89 -23.96 -11.92
C GLY A 83 -2.77 -23.06 -12.43
N THR A 84 -3.08 -22.27 -13.45
CA THR A 84 -2.10 -21.41 -14.15
C THR A 84 -1.53 -20.33 -13.24
N ASN A 85 -2.37 -19.69 -12.39
CA ASN A 85 -1.98 -18.63 -11.48
C ASN A 85 -1.95 -19.11 -10.02
N SER A 86 -1.57 -20.37 -9.79
CA SER A 86 -1.36 -20.91 -8.44
C SER A 86 0.01 -20.55 -7.90
N LEU A 87 0.08 -20.38 -6.58
CA LEU A 87 1.36 -20.45 -5.88
C LEU A 87 1.96 -21.85 -6.03
N TYR A 88 3.25 -21.92 -6.35
CA TYR A 88 3.97 -23.19 -6.48
C TYR A 88 4.01 -23.92 -5.12
N PRO A 89 3.58 -25.20 -5.02
CA PRO A 89 3.43 -25.87 -3.73
C PRO A 89 4.73 -26.42 -3.13
N GLY A 90 5.81 -26.47 -3.87
CA GLY A 90 7.14 -26.84 -3.37
C GLY A 90 7.89 -25.66 -2.80
N ASP A 91 9.11 -25.91 -2.31
CA ASP A 91 10.01 -24.85 -1.86
C ASP A 91 10.24 -23.84 -2.99
N ASN A 92 10.11 -22.58 -2.69
CA ASN A 92 10.26 -21.49 -3.65
C ASN A 92 11.02 -20.33 -3.02
N PHE A 93 11.99 -19.80 -3.75
CA PHE A 93 12.79 -18.65 -3.33
C PHE A 93 12.87 -17.67 -4.48
N ARG A 94 12.72 -16.40 -4.19
CA ARG A 94 12.77 -15.30 -5.15
C ARG A 94 13.48 -14.10 -4.56
N GLN A 95 13.91 -13.23 -5.46
CA GLN A 95 14.60 -11.99 -5.17
C GLN A 95 14.00 -10.88 -6.02
N THR A 96 13.82 -9.70 -5.43
CA THR A 96 13.53 -8.45 -6.12
C THR A 96 14.55 -7.40 -5.71
N SER A 97 14.93 -6.56 -6.66
CA SER A 97 15.88 -5.45 -6.47
C SER A 97 15.32 -4.21 -7.12
N ASP A 98 15.24 -3.13 -6.37
CA ASP A 98 14.79 -1.83 -6.84
C ASP A 98 15.78 -0.76 -6.41
N ALA A 99 15.98 0.25 -7.27
CA ALA A 99 16.82 1.39 -6.95
C ALA A 99 16.27 2.67 -7.61
N ASP A 100 16.01 3.66 -6.79
CA ASP A 100 15.42 4.94 -7.16
C ASP A 100 16.38 6.10 -6.99
N LEU A 101 16.30 7.04 -7.93
CA LEU A 101 16.81 8.39 -7.77
C LEU A 101 15.65 9.36 -7.82
N PHE A 102 15.59 10.28 -6.87
CA PHE A 102 14.60 11.35 -6.84
C PHE A 102 15.31 12.68 -7.07
N PHE A 103 14.90 13.39 -8.10
CA PHE A 103 15.35 14.75 -8.40
C PHE A 103 14.19 15.69 -8.18
N GLU A 104 14.40 16.67 -7.34
CA GLU A 104 13.39 17.60 -6.87
C GLU A 104 13.90 19.02 -7.04
N VAL A 105 13.13 19.91 -7.66
CA VAL A 105 13.54 21.28 -7.90
C VAL A 105 12.38 22.25 -7.77
N HIS A 106 12.63 23.32 -7.03
CA HIS A 106 11.75 24.48 -6.95
C HIS A 106 12.02 25.39 -8.17
N ILE A 107 10.99 25.75 -8.92
CA ILE A 107 11.15 26.47 -10.20
C ILE A 107 10.57 27.89 -10.19
N TRP A 108 9.51 28.11 -9.38
CA TRP A 108 8.92 29.41 -9.08
C TRP A 108 8.14 29.34 -7.75
N PRO A 109 7.67 30.44 -7.18
CA PRO A 109 6.95 30.42 -5.90
C PRO A 109 5.80 29.40 -5.88
N GLY A 110 5.95 28.39 -5.00
CA GLY A 110 5.05 27.25 -4.85
C GLY A 110 5.04 26.24 -6.00
N GLY A 111 5.91 26.42 -7.01
CA GLY A 111 6.00 25.52 -8.17
C GLY A 111 7.22 24.61 -8.13
N GLU A 112 7.03 23.30 -8.21
CA GLU A 112 8.05 22.28 -8.07
C GLU A 112 7.95 21.24 -9.18
N ILE A 113 9.09 20.72 -9.64
CA ILE A 113 9.18 19.57 -10.56
C ILE A 113 9.86 18.41 -9.85
N TYR A 114 9.32 17.22 -10.05
CA TYR A 114 9.82 15.95 -9.52
C TYR A 114 10.08 14.97 -10.65
N LEU A 115 11.24 14.32 -10.61
CA LEU A 115 11.62 13.26 -11.55
C LEU A 115 12.22 12.09 -10.77
N ASN A 116 11.66 10.90 -10.96
CA ASN A 116 12.13 9.69 -10.31
C ASN A 116 12.38 8.61 -11.37
N PRO A 117 13.61 8.40 -11.86
CA PRO A 117 13.99 7.19 -12.56
C PRO A 117 14.22 6.05 -11.56
N GLU A 118 13.71 4.86 -11.90
CA GLU A 118 13.81 3.65 -11.10
C GLU A 118 14.38 2.50 -11.93
N TYR A 119 15.32 1.76 -11.34
CA TYR A 119 15.77 0.45 -11.80
C TYR A 119 15.02 -0.63 -11.04
N TYR A 120 14.51 -1.64 -11.72
CA TYR A 120 13.85 -2.78 -11.09
C TYR A 120 14.33 -4.11 -11.71
N GLN A 121 14.35 -5.18 -10.89
CA GLN A 121 14.71 -6.52 -11.29
C GLN A 121 14.03 -7.57 -10.41
N GLY A 122 13.84 -8.76 -10.97
CA GLY A 122 13.39 -9.94 -10.23
C GLY A 122 11.90 -10.22 -10.36
N PHE A 123 11.43 -11.18 -9.56
CA PHE A 123 10.06 -11.63 -9.54
C PHE A 123 9.65 -11.96 -8.11
N GLY A 124 8.38 -11.82 -7.80
CA GLY A 124 7.79 -12.40 -6.60
C GLY A 124 7.64 -13.93 -6.68
N LEU A 125 7.20 -14.52 -5.59
CA LEU A 125 6.92 -15.96 -5.50
C LEU A 125 5.97 -16.39 -6.63
N ALA A 126 6.25 -17.54 -7.25
CA ALA A 126 5.49 -18.08 -8.40
C ALA A 126 5.28 -17.09 -9.56
N GLY A 127 6.21 -16.13 -9.77
CA GLY A 127 6.07 -15.07 -10.78
C GLY A 127 4.99 -14.04 -10.42
N THR A 128 4.85 -13.74 -9.14
CA THR A 128 3.85 -12.84 -8.56
C THR A 128 2.42 -13.37 -8.74
N HIS A 129 2.21 -14.65 -8.38
CA HIS A 129 0.90 -15.31 -8.44
C HIS A 129 0.60 -16.15 -7.19
N GLY A 130 -0.68 -16.42 -6.96
CA GLY A 130 -1.18 -17.43 -6.06
C GLY A 130 -1.66 -16.96 -4.71
N LEU A 131 -1.60 -15.65 -4.43
CA LEU A 131 -2.28 -14.98 -3.32
C LEU A 131 -2.90 -13.68 -3.84
N ALA A 132 -4.05 -13.28 -3.30
CA ALA A 132 -4.63 -11.97 -3.57
C ALA A 132 -3.88 -10.90 -2.76
N ALA A 133 -3.67 -11.15 -1.47
CA ALA A 133 -2.76 -10.39 -0.61
C ALA A 133 -1.30 -10.84 -0.86
N PHE A 134 -0.71 -10.38 -1.96
CA PHE A 134 0.59 -10.85 -2.39
C PHE A 134 1.70 -10.46 -1.39
N PRO A 135 2.60 -11.40 -1.01
CA PRO A 135 3.49 -11.21 0.14
C PRO A 135 4.72 -10.34 -0.11
N ASN A 136 4.84 -9.67 -1.25
CA ASN A 136 5.93 -8.75 -1.56
C ASN A 136 5.45 -7.62 -2.47
N ALA A 137 5.25 -6.44 -1.92
CA ALA A 137 4.80 -5.26 -2.65
C ALA A 137 5.89 -4.59 -3.51
N GLU A 138 7.16 -4.98 -3.32
CA GLU A 138 8.27 -4.64 -4.23
C GLU A 138 8.37 -5.62 -5.43
N ALA A 139 7.40 -6.56 -5.58
CA ALA A 139 7.39 -7.54 -6.64
C ALA A 139 6.40 -7.18 -7.74
N TYR A 140 6.91 -6.77 -8.88
CA TYR A 140 6.08 -6.52 -10.06
C TYR A 140 5.64 -7.81 -10.74
N LYS A 141 4.41 -7.85 -11.22
CA LYS A 141 3.91 -8.95 -12.04
C LYS A 141 4.67 -9.09 -13.36
N VAL A 142 5.12 -7.98 -13.89
CA VAL A 142 5.95 -7.87 -15.11
C VAL A 142 7.44 -7.83 -14.81
N GLY A 143 7.88 -8.39 -13.70
CA GLY A 143 9.28 -8.48 -13.31
C GLY A 143 10.19 -9.01 -14.40
N LYS A 144 11.48 -8.76 -14.30
CA LYS A 144 12.49 -9.14 -15.31
C LYS A 144 13.68 -9.83 -14.68
N TYR A 145 14.23 -10.84 -15.35
CA TYR A 145 15.51 -11.47 -14.97
C TYR A 145 16.70 -10.53 -15.15
N ARG A 146 16.67 -9.71 -16.21
CA ARG A 146 17.62 -8.61 -16.39
C ARG A 146 16.92 -7.33 -16.04
N GLY A 147 17.56 -6.52 -15.21
CA GLY A 147 16.99 -5.26 -14.78
C GLY A 147 16.61 -4.35 -15.95
N ASP A 148 15.64 -3.52 -15.69
CA ASP A 148 15.17 -2.49 -16.60
C ASP A 148 15.06 -1.17 -15.86
N VAL A 149 14.99 -0.06 -16.60
CA VAL A 149 14.83 1.28 -16.06
C VAL A 149 13.57 1.89 -16.64
N TYR A 150 12.77 2.52 -15.77
CA TYR A 150 11.60 3.28 -16.20
C TYR A 150 11.48 4.57 -15.39
N ILE A 151 10.49 5.39 -15.71
CA ILE A 151 10.19 6.62 -14.98
C ILE A 151 8.81 6.46 -14.35
N PRO A 152 8.73 6.06 -13.06
CA PRO A 152 7.48 5.96 -12.32
C PRO A 152 6.88 7.33 -12.06
N ARG A 153 7.70 8.33 -11.72
CA ARG A 153 7.21 9.65 -11.38
C ARG A 153 7.89 10.73 -12.20
N LEU A 154 7.06 11.55 -12.84
CA LEU A 154 7.43 12.82 -13.47
C LEU A 154 6.23 13.74 -13.38
N PHE A 155 6.27 14.71 -12.48
CA PHE A 155 5.13 15.59 -12.25
C PHE A 155 5.54 17.01 -11.87
N LEU A 156 4.60 17.92 -12.09
CA LEU A 156 4.61 19.31 -11.59
C LEU A 156 3.67 19.36 -10.38
N ARG A 157 4.12 19.98 -9.29
CA ARG A 157 3.30 20.37 -8.14
C ARG A 157 3.26 21.88 -8.03
N GLN A 158 2.09 22.43 -7.76
CA GLN A 158 1.88 23.85 -7.47
C GLN A 158 1.09 23.98 -6.18
N THR A 159 1.66 24.71 -5.23
CA THR A 159 1.03 25.05 -3.95
C THR A 159 0.72 26.54 -3.90
N TRP A 160 -0.49 26.89 -3.46
CA TRP A 160 -0.94 28.25 -3.19
C TRP A 160 -1.33 28.36 -1.74
N GLY A 161 -0.60 29.19 -0.97
CA GLY A 161 -0.98 29.55 0.37
C GLY A 161 -2.26 30.39 0.38
N LEU A 162 -3.15 30.13 1.34
CA LEU A 162 -4.39 30.89 1.54
C LEU A 162 -4.31 31.83 2.73
N GLY A 163 -3.12 31.93 3.35
CA GLY A 163 -2.85 32.77 4.53
C GLY A 163 -3.19 32.05 5.84
N GLY A 164 -2.86 32.70 6.94
CA GLY A 164 -3.07 32.20 8.30
C GLY A 164 -1.80 31.64 8.94
N GLU A 165 -1.95 30.58 9.74
CA GLU A 165 -0.84 29.88 10.37
C GLU A 165 0.06 29.20 9.34
N GLN A 166 1.34 29.10 9.65
CA GLN A 166 2.32 28.44 8.81
C GLN A 166 2.91 27.23 9.54
N GLU A 167 3.23 26.19 8.77
CA GLU A 167 3.95 25.02 9.24
C GLU A 167 5.23 24.81 8.43
N GLN A 168 6.21 24.15 9.03
CA GLN A 168 7.42 23.70 8.35
C GLN A 168 7.18 22.30 7.80
N LEU A 169 7.34 22.14 6.48
CA LEU A 169 7.47 20.84 5.86
C LEU A 169 8.94 20.44 5.85
N ASP A 170 9.26 19.28 6.39
CA ASP A 170 10.61 18.76 6.41
C ASP A 170 10.95 18.07 5.08
N ALA A 171 12.25 18.04 4.75
CA ALA A 171 12.73 17.35 3.57
C ALA A 171 12.51 15.83 3.67
N SER A 172 11.94 15.26 2.62
CA SER A 172 11.82 13.82 2.45
C SER A 172 11.78 13.48 0.96
N GLN A 173 11.75 12.20 0.62
CA GLN A 173 11.46 11.80 -0.77
C GLN A 173 10.13 12.41 -1.23
N LEU A 174 10.12 13.04 -2.39
CA LEU A 174 8.98 13.76 -2.99
C LEU A 174 8.48 14.96 -2.18
N GLN A 175 9.35 15.55 -1.32
CA GLN A 175 9.03 16.74 -0.55
C GLN A 175 10.28 17.59 -0.28
N LEU A 176 10.33 18.78 -0.84
CA LEU A 176 11.34 19.79 -0.47
C LEU A 176 11.00 20.40 0.89
N ALA A 177 12.05 20.73 1.67
CA ALA A 177 11.84 21.50 2.90
C ALA A 177 11.37 22.91 2.55
N GLU A 178 10.21 23.29 3.09
CA GLU A 178 9.57 24.57 2.82
C GLU A 178 8.65 24.99 3.97
N LYS A 179 8.55 26.30 4.19
CA LYS A 179 7.56 26.88 5.09
C LYS A 179 6.31 27.26 4.30
N VAL A 180 5.19 26.62 4.60
CA VAL A 180 3.93 26.76 3.88
C VAL A 180 2.80 27.22 4.80
N ASP A 181 1.76 27.81 4.21
CA ASP A 181 0.52 28.05 4.96
C ASP A 181 -0.17 26.72 5.26
N VAL A 182 -0.67 26.55 6.48
CA VAL A 182 -1.52 25.41 6.85
C VAL A 182 -2.76 25.38 5.96
N SER A 183 -3.43 26.51 5.78
CA SER A 183 -4.51 26.66 4.81
C SER A 183 -3.93 26.85 3.42
N ARG A 184 -4.00 25.80 2.56
CA ARG A 184 -3.41 25.84 1.20
C ARG A 184 -4.19 25.01 0.20
N LEU A 185 -4.01 25.37 -1.05
CA LEU A 185 -4.46 24.61 -2.20
C LEU A 185 -3.24 24.04 -2.92
N THR A 186 -3.24 22.71 -3.19
CA THR A 186 -2.15 22.05 -3.92
C THR A 186 -2.72 21.35 -5.16
N LEU A 187 -2.09 21.57 -6.30
CA LEU A 187 -2.35 20.89 -7.56
C LEU A 187 -1.11 20.11 -7.98
N GLN A 188 -1.28 18.85 -8.38
CA GLN A 188 -0.21 18.07 -9.02
C GLN A 188 -0.70 17.48 -10.33
N VAL A 189 0.16 17.49 -11.34
CA VAL A 189 -0.15 17.00 -12.70
C VAL A 189 1.06 16.26 -13.24
N GLY A 190 0.85 15.05 -13.75
CA GLY A 190 1.93 14.27 -14.37
C GLY A 190 1.71 12.76 -14.23
N LYS A 191 2.81 12.00 -14.20
CA LYS A 191 2.83 10.56 -13.89
C LYS A 191 3.25 10.36 -12.44
N PHE A 192 2.51 9.56 -11.67
CA PHE A 192 2.79 9.21 -10.26
C PHE A 192 1.86 8.07 -9.81
N SER A 193 2.08 7.50 -8.61
CA SER A 193 1.14 6.55 -8.03
C SER A 193 -0.06 7.28 -7.41
N VAL A 194 -1.27 6.74 -7.59
CA VAL A 194 -2.46 7.24 -6.91
C VAL A 194 -2.28 7.21 -5.39
N THR A 195 -1.62 6.18 -4.88
CA THR A 195 -1.37 5.99 -3.45
C THR A 195 -0.25 6.87 -2.90
N ASP A 196 0.53 7.55 -3.72
CA ASP A 196 1.41 8.64 -3.23
C ASP A 196 0.61 9.74 -2.49
N VAL A 197 -0.72 9.81 -2.70
CA VAL A 197 -1.60 10.87 -2.20
C VAL A 197 -2.83 10.34 -1.48
N PHE A 198 -3.50 9.33 -2.05
CA PHE A 198 -4.75 8.75 -1.55
C PHE A 198 -4.47 7.49 -0.74
N ASP A 199 -5.32 7.21 0.24
CA ASP A 199 -5.19 6.05 1.16
C ASP A 199 -3.88 6.02 1.96
N ASN A 200 -3.21 7.14 2.12
CA ASN A 200 -1.99 7.23 2.90
C ASN A 200 -2.21 6.86 4.37
N ASN A 201 -1.22 6.25 5.03
CA ASN A 201 -1.27 5.85 6.43
C ASN A 201 0.14 5.88 7.04
N ALA A 202 0.28 6.47 8.23
CA ALA A 202 1.58 6.67 8.87
C ALA A 202 2.23 5.37 9.40
N TYR A 203 1.48 4.27 9.50
CA TYR A 203 1.94 3.02 10.12
C TYR A 203 1.98 1.83 9.16
N ALA A 204 1.37 1.98 7.98
CA ALA A 204 1.30 0.92 6.98
C ALA A 204 1.06 1.54 5.59
N HIS A 205 2.14 1.78 4.85
CA HIS A 205 2.07 2.39 3.52
C HIS A 205 3.34 2.14 2.68
N ASP A 206 4.54 2.18 3.27
CA ASP A 206 5.80 2.04 2.54
C ASP A 206 6.33 0.59 2.62
N PRO A 207 6.25 -0.22 1.53
CA PRO A 207 6.77 -1.59 1.54
C PRO A 207 8.28 -1.67 1.74
N ARG A 208 9.00 -0.55 1.61
CA ARG A 208 10.44 -0.45 1.83
C ARG A 208 10.80 -0.24 3.30
N GLY A 209 9.88 0.31 4.11
CA GLY A 209 10.08 0.64 5.53
C GLY A 209 9.18 -0.12 6.49
N ASP A 210 7.95 -0.37 6.07
CA ASP A 210 6.87 -0.95 6.88
C ASP A 210 6.60 -2.42 6.51
N PHE A 211 5.33 -2.80 6.46
CA PHE A 211 4.85 -4.11 6.01
C PHE A 211 5.20 -4.37 4.55
N LEU A 212 5.49 -5.62 4.23
CA LEU A 212 5.88 -6.04 2.88
C LEU A 212 4.68 -6.55 2.05
N ASN A 213 3.63 -7.03 2.71
CA ASN A 213 2.44 -7.55 2.04
C ASN A 213 1.62 -6.42 1.39
N TRP A 214 1.16 -6.62 0.16
CA TRP A 214 0.35 -5.63 -0.57
C TRP A 214 -0.89 -5.17 0.21
N ALA A 215 -1.55 -6.09 0.94
CA ALA A 215 -2.74 -5.78 1.72
C ALA A 215 -2.49 -4.86 2.92
N ALA A 216 -1.24 -4.65 3.32
CA ALA A 216 -0.88 -3.71 4.39
C ALA A 216 -0.32 -2.39 3.85
N VAL A 217 0.11 -2.35 2.58
CA VAL A 217 0.62 -1.13 1.93
C VAL A 217 -0.51 -0.20 1.55
N ASP A 218 -1.57 -0.76 0.95
CA ASP A 218 -2.78 -0.06 0.53
C ASP A 218 -4.00 -0.88 0.90
N ALA A 219 -5.19 -0.27 0.93
CA ALA A 219 -6.44 -1.01 1.05
C ALA A 219 -6.62 -1.92 -0.18
N LEU A 220 -6.49 -3.23 -0.01
CA LEU A 220 -6.37 -4.19 -1.11
C LEU A 220 -7.59 -4.21 -2.07
N ALA A 221 -8.78 -3.82 -1.60
CA ALA A 221 -9.94 -3.65 -2.46
C ALA A 221 -10.04 -2.25 -3.12
N PHE A 222 -9.04 -1.40 -2.96
CA PHE A 222 -8.87 -0.17 -3.73
C PHE A 222 -8.15 -0.47 -5.04
N ASP A 223 -8.89 -0.81 -6.08
CA ASP A 223 -8.35 -1.07 -7.43
C ASP A 223 -7.97 0.26 -8.10
N TYR A 224 -6.96 0.96 -7.54
CA TYR A 224 -6.56 2.31 -7.97
C TYR A 224 -5.88 2.32 -9.33
N ALA A 225 -6.06 3.42 -10.07
CA ALA A 225 -5.50 3.57 -11.42
C ALA A 225 -3.98 3.41 -11.42
N ALA A 226 -3.51 2.34 -12.08
CA ALA A 226 -2.11 2.00 -12.16
C ALA A 226 -1.82 1.16 -13.41
N ASP A 227 -0.69 1.40 -14.07
CA ASP A 227 -0.11 0.43 -14.99
C ASP A 227 0.43 -0.78 -14.21
N SER A 228 0.93 -1.81 -14.89
CA SER A 228 1.46 -3.02 -14.23
C SER A 228 2.72 -2.76 -13.37
N LEU A 229 3.23 -1.55 -13.33
CA LEU A 229 4.31 -1.11 -12.46
C LEU A 229 3.84 -0.20 -11.31
N GLY A 230 2.52 0.10 -11.20
CA GLY A 230 1.95 0.85 -10.08
C GLY A 230 1.71 2.34 -10.32
N PHE A 231 1.90 2.86 -11.56
CA PHE A 231 1.88 4.30 -11.84
C PHE A 231 1.01 4.64 -13.04
N GLU A 232 0.38 5.82 -13.01
CA GLU A 232 -0.43 6.33 -14.12
C GLU A 232 -0.36 7.85 -14.24
N TYR A 233 -0.83 8.37 -15.38
CA TYR A 233 -0.95 9.80 -15.62
C TYR A 233 -2.23 10.33 -14.99
N GLY A 234 -2.12 11.47 -14.34
CA GLY A 234 -3.28 12.10 -13.72
C GLY A 234 -3.01 13.49 -13.19
N LEU A 235 -4.05 14.01 -12.59
CA LEU A 235 -3.98 15.23 -11.79
C LEU A 235 -4.77 15.02 -10.49
N TRP A 236 -4.34 15.71 -9.43
CA TRP A 236 -5.13 15.83 -8.21
C TRP A 236 -5.05 17.24 -7.64
N LEU A 237 -6.08 17.59 -6.90
CA LEU A 237 -6.23 18.84 -6.18
C LEU A 237 -6.52 18.54 -4.71
N GLU A 238 -5.81 19.23 -3.81
CA GLU A 238 -6.05 19.18 -2.37
C GLU A 238 -6.36 20.57 -1.83
N LEU A 239 -7.39 20.67 -1.01
CA LEU A 239 -7.59 21.77 -0.09
C LEU A 239 -7.23 21.29 1.32
N ASN A 240 -6.08 21.72 1.85
CA ASN A 240 -5.64 21.43 3.19
C ASN A 240 -6.09 22.52 4.16
N GLN A 241 -6.59 22.11 5.32
CA GLN A 241 -6.96 22.97 6.44
C GLN A 241 -6.37 22.36 7.73
N GLN A 242 -6.41 23.09 8.83
CA GLN A 242 -5.79 22.67 10.09
C GLN A 242 -6.29 21.29 10.59
N ASN A 243 -7.60 21.04 10.55
CA ASN A 243 -8.19 19.83 11.11
C ASN A 243 -8.77 18.87 10.05
N TRP A 244 -8.67 19.19 8.78
CA TRP A 244 -9.17 18.37 7.69
C TRP A 244 -8.47 18.68 6.36
N ALA A 245 -8.55 17.72 5.45
CA ALA A 245 -8.20 17.94 4.04
C ALA A 245 -9.25 17.29 3.14
N ALA A 246 -9.44 17.85 1.94
CA ALA A 246 -10.26 17.25 0.91
C ALA A 246 -9.44 17.14 -0.38
N ARG A 247 -9.43 15.95 -0.98
CA ARG A 247 -8.67 15.60 -2.18
C ARG A 247 -9.59 15.12 -3.28
N TYR A 248 -9.29 15.49 -4.49
CA TYR A 248 -9.95 14.96 -5.67
C TYR A 248 -8.94 14.75 -6.79
N GLY A 249 -8.96 13.58 -7.42
CA GLY A 249 -8.08 13.24 -8.53
C GLY A 249 -8.82 12.61 -9.72
N ILE A 250 -8.24 12.77 -10.90
CA ILE A 250 -8.63 12.07 -12.11
C ILE A 250 -7.40 11.49 -12.79
N PHE A 251 -7.49 10.23 -13.18
CA PHE A 251 -6.39 9.43 -13.69
C PHE A 251 -6.77 8.71 -14.97
N THR A 252 -5.79 8.48 -15.82
CA THR A 252 -5.92 7.52 -16.92
C THR A 252 -5.89 6.09 -16.35
N VAL A 253 -6.25 5.10 -17.18
CA VAL A 253 -6.20 3.68 -16.79
C VAL A 253 -5.60 2.86 -17.92
N PRO A 254 -5.06 1.67 -17.65
CA PRO A 254 -4.50 0.78 -18.67
C PRO A 254 -5.54 0.34 -19.70
N ARG A 255 -5.08 0.09 -20.94
CA ARG A 255 -5.91 -0.40 -22.03
C ARG A 255 -6.37 -1.84 -21.86
N VAL A 256 -5.61 -2.64 -21.15
CA VAL A 256 -5.93 -4.03 -20.77
C VAL A 256 -5.70 -4.21 -19.30
N SER A 257 -6.41 -5.12 -18.66
CA SER A 257 -6.25 -5.41 -17.24
C SER A 257 -4.78 -5.66 -16.90
N ASN A 258 -4.26 -4.94 -15.91
CA ASN A 258 -2.88 -4.94 -15.46
C ASN A 258 -1.85 -4.78 -16.60
N GLY A 259 -2.13 -3.88 -17.55
CA GLY A 259 -1.29 -3.61 -18.71
C GLY A 259 -0.35 -2.42 -18.49
N LEU A 260 0.74 -2.33 -19.28
CA LEU A 260 1.67 -1.20 -19.25
C LEU A 260 1.17 0.02 -20.05
N ALA A 261 0.36 -0.22 -21.08
CA ALA A 261 -0.04 0.85 -21.99
C ALA A 261 -1.37 1.47 -21.54
N THR A 262 -1.38 2.77 -21.35
CA THR A 262 -2.57 3.59 -21.05
C THR A 262 -3.61 3.48 -22.18
N ASP A 263 -4.90 3.47 -21.83
CA ASP A 263 -5.99 3.53 -22.79
C ASP A 263 -6.15 4.96 -23.34
N GLY A 264 -5.96 5.12 -24.65
CA GLY A 264 -6.09 6.41 -25.32
C GLY A 264 -7.53 6.95 -25.46
N HIS A 265 -8.53 6.20 -25.01
CA HIS A 265 -9.93 6.64 -25.05
C HIS A 265 -10.32 7.39 -23.77
N TYR A 266 -9.65 8.48 -23.46
CA TYR A 266 -9.73 9.22 -22.18
C TYR A 266 -11.15 9.62 -21.73
N LEU A 267 -12.12 9.72 -22.65
CA LEU A 267 -13.53 9.97 -22.28
C LEU A 267 -14.28 8.70 -21.86
N LYS A 268 -13.70 7.51 -22.08
CA LYS A 268 -14.29 6.21 -21.75
C LYS A 268 -13.47 5.42 -20.73
N ALA A 269 -12.20 5.76 -20.57
CA ALA A 269 -11.22 5.05 -19.75
C ALA A 269 -10.55 6.04 -18.80
N TRP A 270 -11.02 6.04 -17.56
CA TRP A 270 -10.56 6.97 -16.52
C TRP A 270 -10.93 6.44 -15.12
N GLN A 271 -10.23 6.91 -14.12
CA GLN A 271 -10.62 6.76 -12.73
C GLN A 271 -10.70 8.14 -12.07
N GLN A 272 -11.73 8.35 -11.26
CA GLN A 272 -11.89 9.52 -10.40
C GLN A 272 -11.85 9.04 -8.95
N VAL A 273 -11.10 9.75 -8.11
CA VAL A 273 -10.94 9.46 -6.69
C VAL A 273 -11.24 10.71 -5.89
N ALA A 274 -12.02 10.58 -4.85
CA ALA A 274 -12.29 11.65 -3.89
C ALA A 274 -12.03 11.14 -2.48
N GLU A 275 -11.31 11.92 -1.67
CA GLU A 275 -10.99 11.58 -0.28
C GLU A 275 -11.22 12.79 0.63
N ILE A 276 -11.79 12.55 1.80
CA ILE A 276 -11.84 13.50 2.90
C ILE A 276 -11.09 12.93 4.10
N GLU A 277 -10.20 13.74 4.67
CA GLU A 277 -9.42 13.43 5.86
C GLU A 277 -9.85 14.31 7.03
N GLY A 278 -10.13 13.69 8.17
CA GLY A 278 -10.33 14.37 9.44
C GLY A 278 -9.20 14.07 10.40
N ARG A 279 -8.68 15.12 11.05
CA ARG A 279 -7.61 15.05 12.05
C ARG A 279 -8.18 15.29 13.42
N TYR A 280 -7.82 14.45 14.38
CA TYR A 280 -8.32 14.53 15.76
C TYR A 280 -7.23 14.17 16.77
N SER A 281 -7.49 14.45 18.03
CA SER A 281 -6.64 14.00 19.13
C SER A 281 -7.47 13.17 20.08
N LEU A 282 -7.00 11.96 20.38
CA LEU A 282 -7.62 11.06 21.34
C LEU A 282 -6.64 10.83 22.51
N PHE A 283 -7.04 11.18 23.72
CA PHE A 283 -6.19 11.12 24.93
C PHE A 283 -4.85 11.88 24.80
N GLY A 284 -4.83 12.98 24.04
CA GLY A 284 -3.62 13.77 23.80
C GLY A 284 -2.69 13.23 22.70
N HIS A 285 -3.09 12.17 21.99
CA HIS A 285 -2.37 11.55 20.90
C HIS A 285 -3.06 11.81 19.55
N PRO A 286 -2.33 12.17 18.49
CA PRO A 286 -2.91 12.47 17.18
C PRO A 286 -3.48 11.22 16.52
N GLY A 287 -4.54 11.42 15.75
CA GLY A 287 -5.13 10.41 14.89
C GLY A 287 -5.73 11.03 13.65
N LYS A 288 -5.87 10.24 12.59
CA LYS A 288 -6.51 10.64 11.34
C LYS A 288 -7.51 9.58 10.91
N VAL A 289 -8.58 10.03 10.28
CA VAL A 289 -9.54 9.16 9.62
C VAL A 289 -9.79 9.68 8.21
N ARG A 290 -9.78 8.79 7.24
CA ARG A 290 -10.00 9.11 5.81
C ARG A 290 -11.17 8.28 5.29
N LEU A 291 -12.01 8.94 4.53
CA LEU A 291 -13.06 8.28 3.74
C LEU A 291 -12.80 8.60 2.28
N LEU A 292 -12.52 7.56 1.52
CA LEU A 292 -12.24 7.62 0.10
C LEU A 292 -13.35 6.93 -0.67
N GLY A 293 -13.74 7.51 -1.80
CA GLY A 293 -14.61 6.89 -2.80
C GLY A 293 -14.02 7.05 -4.18
N TYR A 294 -14.21 6.04 -5.04
CA TYR A 294 -13.77 6.12 -6.42
C TYR A 294 -14.81 5.61 -7.41
N LEU A 295 -14.75 6.17 -8.61
CA LEU A 295 -15.45 5.70 -9.80
C LEU A 295 -14.43 5.39 -10.88
N GLU A 296 -14.57 4.25 -11.53
CA GLU A 296 -13.70 3.85 -12.62
C GLU A 296 -14.49 3.40 -13.83
N SER A 297 -14.10 3.89 -14.99
CA SER A 297 -14.58 3.44 -16.29
C SER A 297 -13.42 2.84 -17.07
N ALA A 298 -13.47 1.53 -17.35
CA ALA A 298 -12.47 0.81 -18.12
C ALA A 298 -13.10 -0.32 -18.95
N ASN A 299 -12.33 -0.92 -19.84
CA ASN A 299 -12.79 -1.99 -20.74
C ASN A 299 -12.86 -3.35 -20.03
N MET A 300 -13.63 -3.42 -18.92
CA MET A 300 -13.70 -4.55 -18.00
C MET A 300 -14.60 -5.69 -18.46
N GLY A 301 -14.22 -6.91 -18.13
CA GLY A 301 -15.06 -8.10 -18.27
C GLY A 301 -16.12 -8.19 -17.17
N SER A 302 -17.13 -9.02 -17.37
CA SER A 302 -18.17 -9.34 -16.40
C SER A 302 -18.07 -10.80 -16.02
N TYR A 303 -17.93 -11.08 -14.74
CA TYR A 303 -17.85 -12.46 -14.23
C TYR A 303 -19.12 -13.24 -14.59
N ARG A 304 -20.31 -12.64 -14.46
CA ARG A 304 -21.57 -13.30 -14.83
C ARG A 304 -21.65 -13.61 -16.32
N ALA A 305 -21.29 -12.66 -17.16
CA ALA A 305 -21.30 -12.87 -18.61
C ALA A 305 -20.28 -13.95 -19.05
N ALA A 306 -19.13 -14.04 -18.36
CA ALA A 306 -18.15 -15.09 -18.63
C ALA A 306 -18.68 -16.47 -18.24
N LEU A 307 -19.40 -16.58 -17.12
CA LEU A 307 -20.07 -17.83 -16.70
C LEU A 307 -21.18 -18.24 -17.66
N ASP A 308 -22.03 -17.30 -18.07
CA ASP A 308 -23.16 -17.55 -18.99
C ASP A 308 -22.68 -17.98 -20.40
N ASN A 309 -21.47 -17.54 -20.80
CA ASN A 309 -20.85 -17.85 -22.10
C ASN A 309 -19.80 -18.99 -22.02
N SER A 310 -19.71 -19.72 -20.92
CA SER A 310 -18.70 -20.77 -20.69
C SER A 310 -18.91 -21.98 -21.61
N ASN A 311 -18.23 -22.00 -22.77
CA ASN A 311 -18.18 -23.16 -23.64
C ASN A 311 -16.97 -23.10 -24.59
N PRO A 312 -15.90 -23.93 -24.44
CA PRO A 312 -15.75 -24.96 -23.41
C PRO A 312 -15.19 -24.42 -22.07
N ASN A 313 -14.67 -23.20 -22.02
CA ASN A 313 -14.00 -22.61 -20.85
C ASN A 313 -14.58 -21.25 -20.53
N VAL A 314 -14.53 -20.83 -19.27
CA VAL A 314 -14.86 -19.47 -18.88
C VAL A 314 -13.78 -18.49 -19.38
N ASP A 315 -14.20 -17.44 -20.07
CA ASP A 315 -13.32 -16.40 -20.58
C ASP A 315 -13.88 -15.01 -20.24
N ILE A 316 -13.22 -14.32 -19.31
CA ILE A 316 -13.63 -12.97 -18.92
C ILE A 316 -13.24 -11.94 -19.96
N ALA A 317 -12.11 -12.16 -20.67
CA ALA A 317 -11.62 -11.22 -21.67
C ALA A 317 -12.58 -11.08 -22.87
N GLY A 318 -13.25 -12.17 -23.26
CA GLY A 318 -14.29 -12.17 -24.32
C GLY A 318 -15.55 -11.35 -23.95
N THR A 319 -15.71 -10.97 -22.70
CA THR A 319 -16.86 -10.17 -22.22
C THR A 319 -16.52 -8.70 -21.99
N ARG A 320 -15.28 -8.29 -22.25
CA ARG A 320 -14.78 -6.92 -22.00
C ARG A 320 -15.52 -5.89 -22.86
N ARG A 321 -15.93 -4.80 -22.20
CA ARG A 321 -16.46 -3.57 -22.77
C ARG A 321 -16.32 -2.46 -21.74
N TYR A 322 -16.40 -1.20 -22.17
CA TYR A 322 -16.37 -0.07 -21.23
C TYR A 322 -17.53 -0.18 -20.25
N ARG A 323 -17.19 -0.24 -18.96
CA ARG A 323 -18.12 -0.37 -17.83
C ARG A 323 -17.69 0.57 -16.73
N LEU A 324 -18.67 1.00 -15.97
CA LEU A 324 -18.45 1.79 -14.77
C LEU A 324 -18.45 0.85 -13.55
N THR A 325 -17.44 0.98 -12.70
CA THR A 325 -17.32 0.34 -11.40
C THR A 325 -17.05 1.38 -10.32
N TYR A 326 -17.13 0.99 -9.06
CA TYR A 326 -16.93 1.88 -7.93
C TYR A 326 -16.40 1.13 -6.72
N GLY A 327 -15.81 1.89 -5.80
CA GLY A 327 -15.43 1.37 -4.50
C GLY A 327 -15.35 2.46 -3.44
N VAL A 328 -15.16 2.03 -2.21
CA VAL A 328 -15.05 2.89 -1.04
C VAL A 328 -14.01 2.32 -0.08
N VAL A 329 -13.23 3.20 0.54
CA VAL A 329 -12.22 2.87 1.56
C VAL A 329 -12.44 3.73 2.79
N LEU A 330 -12.42 3.12 3.96
CA LEU A 330 -12.25 3.77 5.25
C LEU A 330 -10.85 3.44 5.76
N ASN A 331 -10.05 4.44 6.04
CA ASN A 331 -8.69 4.32 6.54
C ASN A 331 -8.55 5.14 7.83
N GLY A 332 -8.04 4.53 8.87
CA GLY A 332 -7.81 5.16 10.16
C GLY A 332 -6.41 4.88 10.68
N GLU A 333 -5.82 5.90 11.31
CA GLU A 333 -4.55 5.78 12.03
C GLU A 333 -4.67 6.48 13.38
N GLN A 334 -4.02 5.93 14.40
CA GLN A 334 -4.02 6.45 15.76
C GLN A 334 -2.67 6.22 16.43
N GLU A 335 -2.04 7.28 16.87
CA GLU A 335 -0.96 7.18 17.87
C GLU A 335 -1.58 6.79 19.22
N ILE A 336 -1.23 5.61 19.75
CA ILE A 336 -1.68 5.15 21.07
C ILE A 336 -0.74 5.66 22.15
N THR A 337 0.55 5.63 21.88
CA THR A 337 1.61 6.28 22.66
C THR A 337 2.64 6.85 21.67
N LYS A 338 3.62 7.64 22.13
CA LYS A 338 4.71 8.15 21.27
C LYS A 338 5.48 7.06 20.51
N ASP A 339 5.45 5.82 21.03
CA ASP A 339 6.16 4.68 20.43
C ASP A 339 5.23 3.66 19.78
N LEU A 340 3.94 3.67 20.07
CA LEU A 340 2.97 2.70 19.57
C LEU A 340 1.89 3.39 18.73
N GLY A 341 1.81 3.01 17.46
CA GLY A 341 0.75 3.37 16.55
C GLY A 341 -0.12 2.19 16.14
N ALA A 342 -1.34 2.48 15.72
CA ALA A 342 -2.29 1.52 15.18
C ALA A 342 -2.91 2.02 13.89
N PHE A 343 -3.29 1.10 13.02
CA PHE A 343 -4.03 1.40 11.81
C PHE A 343 -5.19 0.43 11.59
N LEU A 344 -6.16 0.88 10.81
CA LEU A 344 -7.31 0.10 10.36
C LEU A 344 -7.68 0.53 8.94
N ARG A 345 -7.89 -0.44 8.03
CA ARG A 345 -8.52 -0.19 6.74
C ARG A 345 -9.70 -1.12 6.51
N LEU A 346 -10.73 -0.60 5.88
CA LEU A 346 -11.91 -1.32 5.41
C LEU A 346 -12.16 -0.89 3.97
N ALA A 347 -12.21 -1.82 3.04
CA ALA A 347 -12.47 -1.48 1.66
C ALA A 347 -13.53 -2.39 1.02
N PHE A 348 -14.23 -1.81 0.05
CA PHE A 348 -15.20 -2.49 -0.78
C PHE A 348 -15.07 -2.01 -2.22
N ARG A 349 -15.09 -2.98 -3.15
CA ARG A 349 -15.17 -2.75 -4.60
C ARG A 349 -16.39 -3.49 -5.17
N ASP A 350 -17.01 -2.93 -6.20
CA ASP A 350 -18.08 -3.60 -6.96
C ASP A 350 -17.61 -4.99 -7.45
N PRO A 351 -18.24 -6.09 -7.00
CA PRO A 351 -17.81 -7.45 -7.28
C PRO A 351 -18.28 -8.01 -8.63
N ASN A 352 -18.97 -7.21 -9.45
CA ASN A 352 -19.61 -7.68 -10.69
C ASN A 352 -18.65 -7.74 -11.87
N TYR A 353 -17.58 -6.92 -11.82
CA TYR A 353 -16.66 -6.76 -12.92
C TYR A 353 -15.22 -7.14 -12.53
N GLU A 354 -14.45 -7.47 -13.58
CA GLU A 354 -13.04 -7.80 -13.50
C GLU A 354 -12.27 -6.73 -12.72
N ALA A 355 -11.32 -7.14 -11.87
CA ALA A 355 -10.32 -6.22 -11.35
C ALA A 355 -9.50 -5.68 -12.53
N TRP A 356 -9.26 -4.37 -12.57
CA TRP A 356 -8.63 -3.80 -13.74
C TRP A 356 -7.14 -3.56 -13.54
N GLN A 357 -6.75 -3.21 -12.34
CA GLN A 357 -5.36 -2.82 -12.06
C GLN A 357 -4.52 -4.02 -11.61
N TYR A 358 -4.78 -4.63 -10.43
CA TYR A 358 -3.93 -5.73 -9.97
C TYR A 358 -4.53 -6.70 -8.95
N ALA A 359 -5.51 -6.35 -8.16
CA ALA A 359 -5.96 -7.22 -7.07
C ALA A 359 -7.34 -7.83 -7.30
N ASP A 360 -7.42 -9.17 -7.25
CA ASP A 360 -8.68 -9.91 -7.33
C ASP A 360 -9.37 -9.97 -5.95
N VAL A 361 -9.75 -8.80 -5.42
CA VAL A 361 -10.38 -8.60 -4.11
C VAL A 361 -11.64 -7.76 -4.27
N SER A 362 -12.71 -8.09 -3.56
CA SER A 362 -13.94 -7.28 -3.52
C SER A 362 -14.18 -6.61 -2.19
N LYS A 363 -13.63 -7.18 -1.11
CA LYS A 363 -13.69 -6.61 0.25
C LYS A 363 -12.40 -6.92 0.95
N SER A 364 -11.85 -5.94 1.66
CA SER A 364 -10.71 -6.14 2.54
C SER A 364 -10.97 -5.54 3.92
N PHE A 365 -10.33 -6.15 4.91
CA PHE A 365 -10.21 -5.66 6.28
C PHE A 365 -8.76 -5.82 6.72
N GLU A 366 -8.16 -4.76 7.17
CA GLU A 366 -6.76 -4.70 7.57
C GLU A 366 -6.66 -3.99 8.91
N ILE A 367 -5.92 -4.56 9.85
CA ILE A 367 -5.66 -3.96 11.16
C ILE A 367 -4.23 -4.28 11.58
N GLY A 368 -3.56 -3.33 12.20
CA GLY A 368 -2.21 -3.59 12.68
C GLY A 368 -1.69 -2.56 13.66
N LEU A 369 -0.50 -2.87 14.16
CA LEU A 369 0.25 -2.10 15.14
C LEU A 369 1.68 -1.89 14.64
N SER A 370 2.25 -0.73 14.95
CA SER A 370 3.66 -0.39 14.71
C SER A 370 4.27 0.14 16.02
N LEU A 371 5.36 -0.48 16.48
CA LEU A 371 6.01 -0.18 17.75
C LEU A 371 7.48 0.20 17.54
N LYS A 372 7.86 1.41 17.94
CA LYS A 372 9.27 1.88 17.96
C LYS A 372 10.09 1.20 19.06
N GLY A 373 11.36 0.99 18.80
CA GLY A 373 12.28 0.28 19.66
C GLY A 373 12.83 1.03 20.87
N THR A 374 12.19 2.12 21.29
CA THR A 374 12.63 2.95 22.43
C THR A 374 12.76 2.14 23.71
N ALA A 375 11.84 1.19 23.96
CA ALA A 375 11.84 0.35 25.16
C ALA A 375 13.07 -0.56 25.29
N TRP A 376 13.75 -0.88 24.18
CA TRP A 376 14.99 -1.69 24.16
C TRP A 376 16.20 -0.90 23.65
N ASN A 377 16.18 0.44 23.82
CA ASN A 377 17.27 1.38 23.49
C ASN A 377 17.65 1.42 22.00
N ARG A 378 16.70 1.18 21.12
CA ARG A 378 16.85 1.24 19.66
C ARG A 378 15.70 2.05 19.03
N PRO A 379 15.61 3.37 19.26
CA PRO A 379 14.45 4.19 18.90
C PRO A 379 14.18 4.28 17.39
N LYS A 380 15.14 3.88 16.57
CA LYS A 380 15.02 3.85 15.11
C LYS A 380 14.60 2.48 14.54
N ASP A 381 14.56 1.46 15.39
CA ASP A 381 14.01 0.17 15.02
C ASP A 381 12.48 0.18 15.14
N THR A 382 11.83 -0.66 14.37
CA THR A 382 10.36 -0.79 14.39
C THR A 382 9.95 -2.26 14.33
N ILE A 383 8.97 -2.64 15.13
CA ILE A 383 8.24 -3.90 15.02
C ILE A 383 6.85 -3.60 14.48
N GLY A 384 6.41 -4.31 13.45
CA GLY A 384 5.04 -4.29 12.97
C GLY A 384 4.36 -5.65 13.16
N LEU A 385 3.05 -5.61 13.39
CA LEU A 385 2.17 -6.78 13.39
C LEU A 385 0.84 -6.39 12.76
N ALA A 386 0.40 -7.12 11.73
CA ALA A 386 -0.87 -6.86 11.05
C ALA A 386 -1.62 -8.16 10.74
N GLU A 387 -2.93 -8.06 10.67
CA GLU A 387 -3.85 -9.08 10.15
C GLU A 387 -4.66 -8.49 9.01
N MET A 388 -4.71 -9.22 7.88
CA MET A 388 -5.43 -8.86 6.67
C MET A 388 -6.41 -9.97 6.30
N LEU A 389 -7.64 -9.59 5.97
CA LEU A 389 -8.74 -10.49 5.59
C LEU A 389 -9.35 -10.02 4.27
N ASP A 390 -9.35 -10.91 3.29
CA ASP A 390 -9.81 -10.61 1.94
C ASP A 390 -10.94 -11.53 1.50
N ALA A 391 -11.85 -10.99 0.67
CA ALA A 391 -13.03 -11.69 0.21
C ALA A 391 -13.37 -11.39 -1.25
N LEU A 392 -13.89 -12.43 -1.92
CA LEU A 392 -14.49 -12.35 -3.25
C LEU A 392 -16.00 -12.11 -3.19
N GLY A 393 -16.54 -11.49 -4.25
CA GLY A 393 -17.96 -11.47 -4.53
C GLY A 393 -18.50 -12.81 -5.03
N HIS A 394 -19.83 -12.96 -5.05
CA HIS A 394 -20.45 -14.24 -5.40
C HIS A 394 -20.10 -14.70 -6.83
N ALA A 395 -20.27 -13.85 -7.83
CA ALA A 395 -19.96 -14.17 -9.23
C ALA A 395 -18.47 -14.45 -9.47
N GLN A 396 -17.57 -13.78 -8.72
CA GLN A 396 -16.15 -14.08 -8.76
C GLN A 396 -15.83 -15.48 -8.26
N ARG A 397 -16.45 -15.92 -7.13
CA ARG A 397 -16.28 -17.29 -6.59
C ARG A 397 -16.71 -18.34 -7.60
N GLU A 398 -17.88 -18.15 -8.21
CA GLU A 398 -18.38 -19.04 -9.26
C GLU A 398 -17.43 -19.08 -10.47
N TYR A 399 -16.91 -17.92 -10.89
CA TYR A 399 -15.95 -17.79 -11.98
C TYR A 399 -14.65 -18.55 -11.71
N PHE A 400 -14.03 -18.35 -10.53
CA PHE A 400 -12.83 -19.09 -10.16
C PHE A 400 -13.08 -20.57 -9.95
N ASN A 401 -14.25 -20.95 -9.42
CA ASN A 401 -14.63 -22.36 -9.30
C ASN A 401 -14.84 -23.04 -10.67
N ALA A 402 -15.24 -22.30 -11.68
CA ALA A 402 -15.35 -22.78 -13.06
C ALA A 402 -14.00 -22.80 -13.81
N GLY A 403 -12.89 -22.52 -13.14
CA GLY A 403 -11.55 -22.54 -13.70
C GLY A 403 -11.10 -21.19 -14.30
N GLY A 404 -11.80 -20.11 -13.99
CA GLY A 404 -11.44 -18.77 -14.43
C GLY A 404 -10.09 -18.32 -13.89
N LEU A 405 -9.46 -17.39 -14.61
CA LEU A 405 -8.17 -16.78 -14.26
C LEU A 405 -8.36 -15.30 -13.90
N GLY A 406 -7.80 -14.90 -12.75
CA GLY A 406 -7.62 -13.51 -12.36
C GLY A 406 -6.26 -12.97 -12.77
N ILE A 407 -5.95 -11.78 -12.28
CA ILE A 407 -4.64 -11.16 -12.46
C ILE A 407 -3.57 -11.94 -11.70
N LEU A 408 -3.80 -12.20 -10.41
CA LEU A 408 -2.84 -12.85 -9.50
C LEU A 408 -3.21 -14.29 -9.16
N ILE A 409 -4.48 -14.66 -9.25
CA ILE A 409 -4.98 -15.94 -8.73
C ILE A 409 -5.71 -16.77 -9.80
N GLY A 410 -5.78 -18.09 -9.56
CA GLY A 410 -6.47 -19.00 -10.46
C GLY A 410 -5.96 -20.42 -10.32
N ASP A 411 -6.52 -21.17 -9.36
CA ASP A 411 -6.13 -22.55 -9.04
C ASP A 411 -6.77 -23.61 -9.96
N GLY A 412 -7.53 -23.17 -10.99
CA GLY A 412 -8.25 -24.04 -11.91
C GLY A 412 -9.60 -24.52 -11.38
N LYS A 413 -9.85 -24.44 -10.08
CA LYS A 413 -11.14 -24.67 -9.40
C LYS A 413 -11.11 -24.08 -7.98
N LEU A 414 -12.29 -23.83 -7.42
CA LEU A 414 -12.46 -23.29 -6.07
C LEU A 414 -13.66 -23.94 -5.36
N PRO A 415 -13.65 -25.28 -5.13
CA PRO A 415 -14.80 -25.98 -4.58
C PRO A 415 -15.08 -25.62 -3.11
N HIS A 416 -14.04 -25.28 -2.34
CA HIS A 416 -14.14 -24.92 -0.93
C HIS A 416 -13.59 -23.51 -0.72
N TYR A 417 -14.46 -22.52 -0.92
CA TYR A 417 -14.13 -21.11 -0.71
C TYR A 417 -13.95 -20.77 0.77
N GLY A 418 -12.89 -20.03 1.10
CA GLY A 418 -12.65 -19.39 2.40
C GLY A 418 -12.16 -17.95 2.21
N LEU A 419 -12.21 -17.14 3.25
CA LEU A 419 -11.49 -15.86 3.23
C LEU A 419 -9.98 -16.13 3.16
N GLU A 420 -9.27 -15.39 2.32
CA GLU A 420 -7.81 -15.33 2.44
C GLU A 420 -7.50 -14.53 3.70
N ASN A 421 -6.68 -15.09 4.59
CA ASN A 421 -6.26 -14.44 5.83
C ASN A 421 -4.75 -14.47 5.89
N VAL A 422 -4.14 -13.31 6.03
CA VAL A 422 -2.69 -13.15 6.18
C VAL A 422 -2.39 -12.45 7.49
N VAL A 423 -1.45 -13.00 8.26
CA VAL A 423 -0.84 -12.34 9.40
C VAL A 423 0.60 -12.06 9.05
N GLU A 424 1.03 -10.82 9.16
CA GLU A 424 2.40 -10.39 8.92
C GLU A 424 3.02 -9.82 10.18
N ALA A 425 4.28 -10.16 10.44
CA ALA A 425 5.09 -9.58 11.49
C ALA A 425 6.49 -9.27 10.96
N TYR A 426 6.97 -8.05 11.19
CA TYR A 426 8.32 -7.66 10.80
C TYR A 426 9.09 -7.00 11.94
N TYR A 427 10.42 -7.06 11.83
CA TYR A 427 11.37 -6.28 12.62
C TYR A 427 12.31 -5.52 11.70
N ASN A 428 12.19 -4.20 11.65
CA ASN A 428 13.05 -3.30 10.88
C ASN A 428 14.17 -2.78 11.81
N LEU A 429 15.40 -3.10 11.48
CA LEU A 429 16.61 -2.78 12.23
C LEU A 429 17.44 -1.73 11.50
N GLU A 430 17.68 -0.55 12.09
CA GLU A 430 18.74 0.33 11.59
C GLU A 430 20.12 -0.25 11.96
N VAL A 431 20.80 -0.84 10.98
CA VAL A 431 22.14 -1.44 11.17
C VAL A 431 23.19 -0.36 11.38
N ILE A 432 23.19 0.62 10.46
CA ILE A 432 23.96 1.86 10.52
C ILE A 432 23.11 2.96 9.91
N LYS A 433 23.49 4.22 10.09
CA LYS A 433 22.83 5.35 9.43
C LYS A 433 22.66 5.07 7.92
N TYR A 434 21.45 5.25 7.40
CA TYR A 434 21.04 5.01 6.00
C TYR A 434 20.89 3.53 5.59
N VAL A 435 21.20 2.55 6.44
CA VAL A 435 21.07 1.13 6.11
C VAL A 435 20.15 0.43 7.08
N ASN A 436 19.07 -0.10 6.59
CA ASN A 436 18.11 -0.89 7.33
C ASN A 436 18.13 -2.35 6.87
N LEU A 437 17.96 -3.27 7.81
CA LEU A 437 17.68 -4.69 7.56
C LEU A 437 16.34 -5.02 8.20
N THR A 438 15.43 -5.61 7.44
CA THR A 438 14.14 -6.07 7.95
C THR A 438 14.08 -7.59 7.85
N LEU A 439 13.66 -8.24 8.93
CA LEU A 439 13.22 -9.62 8.91
C LEU A 439 11.70 -9.62 8.93
N ASP A 440 11.10 -10.39 8.03
CA ASP A 440 9.67 -10.43 7.81
C ASP A 440 9.16 -11.88 7.80
N TYR A 441 8.00 -12.09 8.40
CA TYR A 441 7.31 -13.36 8.41
C TYR A 441 5.83 -13.16 8.12
N GLN A 442 5.30 -13.93 7.17
CA GLN A 442 3.89 -13.93 6.84
C GLN A 442 3.32 -15.35 6.93
N PHE A 443 2.15 -15.46 7.53
CA PHE A 443 1.38 -16.69 7.60
C PHE A 443 0.06 -16.50 6.89
N ALA A 444 -0.17 -17.26 5.79
CA ALA A 444 -1.37 -17.15 4.99
C ALA A 444 -2.22 -18.41 5.07
N VAL A 445 -3.52 -18.24 5.30
CA VAL A 445 -4.53 -19.29 5.31
C VAL A 445 -5.47 -19.10 4.13
N ASN A 446 -5.85 -20.19 3.47
CA ASN A 446 -6.69 -20.21 2.27
C ASN A 446 -6.11 -19.34 1.12
N PRO A 447 -4.86 -19.57 0.68
CA PRO A 447 -4.24 -18.81 -0.39
C PRO A 447 -5.13 -18.85 -1.64
N ALA A 448 -5.30 -17.70 -2.31
CA ALA A 448 -6.25 -17.54 -3.42
C ALA A 448 -7.69 -17.94 -3.03
N TYR A 449 -8.09 -17.71 -1.77
CA TYR A 449 -9.40 -18.06 -1.20
C TYR A 449 -9.71 -19.56 -1.12
N ASN A 450 -8.70 -20.43 -1.27
CA ASN A 450 -8.88 -21.87 -1.46
C ASN A 450 -8.54 -22.65 -0.20
N GLN A 451 -9.58 -23.23 0.46
CA GLN A 451 -9.41 -24.05 1.67
C GLN A 451 -8.70 -25.38 1.42
N ASP A 452 -8.60 -25.83 0.16
CA ASP A 452 -7.90 -27.06 -0.19
C ASP A 452 -6.37 -26.87 -0.23
N ARG A 453 -5.89 -25.64 -0.14
CA ARG A 453 -4.49 -25.27 -0.26
C ARG A 453 -3.99 -24.53 0.99
N GLY A 454 -2.71 -24.71 1.30
CA GLY A 454 -2.08 -24.07 2.46
C GLY A 454 -2.23 -24.88 3.76
N PRO A 455 -2.00 -24.25 4.96
CA PRO A 455 -1.51 -22.87 5.08
C PRO A 455 -0.10 -22.69 4.54
N ILE A 456 0.32 -21.41 4.37
CA ILE A 456 1.61 -21.04 3.82
C ILE A 456 2.39 -20.25 4.85
N ASN A 457 3.69 -20.53 4.94
CA ASN A 457 4.65 -19.70 5.67
C ASN A 457 5.56 -18.99 4.67
N VAL A 458 5.69 -17.70 4.75
CA VAL A 458 6.60 -16.90 3.94
C VAL A 458 7.59 -16.19 4.84
N PHE A 459 8.87 -16.28 4.49
CA PHE A 459 9.96 -15.63 5.19
C PHE A 459 10.63 -14.66 4.23
N ALA A 460 10.93 -13.44 4.68
CA ALA A 460 11.69 -12.49 3.89
C ALA A 460 12.77 -11.81 4.72
N ALA A 461 13.81 -11.40 4.00
CA ALA A 461 14.82 -10.45 4.47
C ALA A 461 14.88 -9.30 3.46
N ARG A 462 14.69 -8.07 3.93
CA ARG A 462 14.74 -6.86 3.11
C ARG A 462 15.88 -5.99 3.60
N MET A 463 16.76 -5.59 2.68
CA MET A 463 17.81 -4.61 2.92
C MET A 463 17.46 -3.33 2.20
N ARG A 464 17.51 -2.19 2.90
CA ARG A 464 17.28 -0.86 2.34
C ARG A 464 18.47 0.03 2.58
N VAL A 465 18.85 0.78 1.55
CA VAL A 465 19.83 1.87 1.64
C VAL A 465 19.15 3.14 1.14
N SER A 466 18.96 4.14 2.00
CA SER A 466 18.26 5.37 1.61
C SER A 466 18.90 6.61 2.24
N PHE A 467 19.08 7.68 1.44
CA PHE A 467 19.66 8.95 1.88
C PHE A 467 19.22 10.12 1.00
#